data_bbd1bd4721ff21eb6c873c1a3c850396
#
_entry.id   bbd1bd4721ff21eb6c873c1a3c850396
#
_cell.length_a   1.000
_cell.length_b   1.000
_cell.length_c   1.000
_cell.angle_alpha   90.00
_cell.angle_beta   90.00
_cell.angle_gamma   90.00
#
_symmetry.space_group_name_H-M   'P 1'
#
loop_
_entity.id
_entity.type
_entity.pdbx_description
1 polymer ?
#
loop_
_entity_poly.entity_id
_entity_poly.type
_entity_poly.pdbx_seq_one_letter_code
_entity_poly.pdbx_strand_id
1 'polypeptide(L)'
;MDKKISIITASYNQGNFIEDAILSVMNQEYSNYEHIIIDGESNDKTISILKKYKHLKWISEKDSGQTDALNKALKLAEGEIIGQLNADDYYYDNIFSEINDKLSDQFVDGIYGNLHYVDKDKNIIDYRIAKSHYF
;
A
#
# COMPACT_ATOMS: atom_id res chain seq x y z
N MET A 1 9.61 -3.29 19.82
CA MET A 1 9.71 -4.45 18.89
C MET A 1 9.00 -4.05 17.59
N ASP A 2 9.59 -4.37 16.47
CA ASP A 2 9.04 -4.02 15.15
C ASP A 2 7.84 -4.90 14.83
N LYS A 3 6.64 -4.32 14.83
CA LYS A 3 5.40 -4.99 14.45
C LYS A 3 5.41 -5.31 12.96
N LYS A 4 4.85 -6.43 12.56
CA LYS A 4 4.70 -6.74 11.13
C LYS A 4 3.66 -5.82 10.50
N ILE A 5 4.04 -5.18 9.38
CA ILE A 5 3.18 -4.32 8.60
C ILE A 5 2.74 -5.07 7.34
N SER A 6 1.44 -5.22 7.14
CA SER A 6 0.86 -5.72 5.89
C SER A 6 0.32 -4.56 5.07
N ILE A 7 0.91 -4.32 3.91
CA ILE A 7 0.36 -3.37 2.94
C ILE A 7 -0.53 -4.14 1.97
N ILE A 8 -1.78 -3.69 1.84
CA ILE A 8 -2.76 -4.28 0.93
C ILE A 8 -3.08 -3.33 -0.22
N THR A 9 -3.07 -3.87 -1.44
CA THR A 9 -3.32 -3.11 -2.67
C THR A 9 -4.29 -3.87 -3.57
N ALA A 10 -5.35 -3.20 -4.02
CA ALA A 10 -6.19 -3.67 -5.12
C ALA A 10 -5.68 -3.11 -6.44
N SER A 11 -5.65 -3.92 -7.48
CA SER A 11 -5.16 -3.55 -8.80
C SER A 11 -6.10 -4.02 -9.91
N TYR A 12 -6.33 -3.17 -10.90
CA TYR A 12 -6.94 -3.53 -12.17
C TYR A 12 -6.44 -2.60 -13.26
N ASN A 13 -5.67 -3.14 -14.23
CA ASN A 13 -5.06 -2.38 -15.34
C ASN A 13 -4.25 -1.17 -14.90
N GLN A 14 -3.39 -1.37 -13.89
CA GLN A 14 -2.54 -0.33 -13.30
C GLN A 14 -1.08 -0.39 -13.74
N GLY A 15 -0.80 -1.02 -14.87
CA GLY A 15 0.56 -1.24 -15.35
C GLY A 15 1.41 0.01 -15.55
N ASN A 16 0.82 1.20 -15.63
CA ASN A 16 1.57 2.46 -15.72
C ASN A 16 2.01 3.02 -14.36
N PHE A 17 1.42 2.56 -13.26
CA PHE A 17 1.61 3.16 -11.93
C PHE A 17 2.05 2.16 -10.87
N ILE A 18 1.61 0.91 -10.95
CA ILE A 18 1.78 -0.09 -9.88
C ILE A 18 3.25 -0.34 -9.50
N GLU A 19 4.18 -0.14 -10.41
CA GLU A 19 5.61 -0.31 -10.12
C GLU A 19 6.11 0.72 -9.11
N ASP A 20 5.62 1.97 -9.18
CA ASP A 20 5.92 3.01 -8.19
C ASP A 20 5.38 2.64 -6.79
N ALA A 21 4.16 2.11 -6.71
CA ALA A 21 3.59 1.61 -5.47
C ALA A 21 4.45 0.49 -4.86
N ILE A 22 4.83 -0.51 -5.66
CA ILE A 22 5.67 -1.63 -5.23
C ILE A 22 7.02 -1.15 -4.71
N LEU A 23 7.70 -0.29 -5.47
CA LEU A 23 9.01 0.24 -5.11
C LEU A 23 8.96 1.09 -3.85
N SER A 24 7.90 1.88 -3.66
CA SER A 24 7.75 2.72 -2.48
C SER A 24 7.60 1.91 -1.17
N VAL A 25 7.02 0.72 -1.26
CA VAL A 25 6.94 -0.23 -0.13
C VAL A 25 8.27 -0.95 0.05
N MET A 26 8.88 -1.42 -1.03
CA MET A 26 10.13 -2.18 -0.98
C MET A 26 11.32 -1.35 -0.45
N ASN A 27 11.34 -0.05 -0.74
CA ASN A 27 12.43 0.85 -0.37
C ASN A 27 12.30 1.44 1.03
N GLN A 28 11.31 1.03 1.82
CA GLN A 28 11.24 1.43 3.23
C GLN A 28 12.39 0.81 4.02
N GLU A 29 13.05 1.59 4.87
CA GLU A 29 14.07 1.09 5.80
C GLU A 29 13.40 0.35 6.98
N TYR A 30 12.61 -0.67 6.67
CA TYR A 30 11.84 -1.46 7.64
C TYR A 30 11.71 -2.89 7.13
N SER A 31 12.25 -3.86 7.84
CA SER A 31 12.37 -5.25 7.35
C SER A 31 11.15 -6.13 7.61
N ASN A 32 10.34 -5.80 8.63
CA ASN A 32 9.22 -6.64 9.05
C ASN A 32 7.90 -6.22 8.37
N TYR A 33 7.84 -6.38 7.07
CA TYR A 33 6.64 -6.07 6.28
C TYR A 33 6.32 -7.16 5.25
N GLU A 34 5.12 -7.08 4.70
CA GLU A 34 4.69 -7.79 3.50
C GLU A 34 3.85 -6.86 2.62
N HIS A 35 3.85 -7.11 1.31
CA HIS A 35 2.99 -6.41 0.38
C HIS A 35 2.11 -7.42 -0.35
N ILE A 36 0.80 -7.29 -0.20
CA ILE A 36 -0.23 -8.18 -0.73
C ILE A 36 -1.02 -7.43 -1.80
N ILE A 37 -0.99 -7.95 -3.02
CA ILE A 37 -1.69 -7.34 -4.15
C ILE A 37 -2.73 -8.30 -4.70
N ILE A 38 -3.98 -7.87 -4.75
CA ILE A 38 -5.04 -8.60 -5.43
C ILE A 38 -5.36 -7.86 -6.73
N ASP A 39 -5.12 -8.55 -7.83
CA ASP A 39 -5.34 -8.06 -9.17
C ASP A 39 -6.63 -8.64 -9.75
N GLY A 40 -7.48 -7.77 -10.30
CA GLY A 40 -8.79 -8.10 -10.85
C GLY A 40 -8.74 -8.67 -12.28
N GLU A 41 -7.77 -9.54 -12.58
CA GLU A 41 -7.60 -10.13 -13.91
C GLU A 41 -7.21 -9.10 -14.99
N SER A 42 -6.18 -8.30 -14.67
CA SER A 42 -5.64 -7.28 -15.59
C SER A 42 -5.18 -7.87 -16.91
N ASN A 43 -5.42 -7.12 -17.99
CA ASN A 43 -5.04 -7.52 -19.36
C ASN A 43 -3.98 -6.59 -19.98
N ASP A 44 -3.43 -5.65 -19.21
CA ASP A 44 -2.31 -4.78 -19.58
C ASP A 44 -0.96 -5.35 -19.08
N LYS A 45 0.06 -4.50 -18.94
CA LYS A 45 1.38 -4.92 -18.43
C LYS A 45 1.45 -5.17 -16.92
N THR A 46 0.35 -4.99 -16.15
CA THR A 46 0.31 -5.17 -14.69
C THR A 46 0.91 -6.50 -14.27
N ILE A 47 0.39 -7.61 -14.81
CA ILE A 47 0.85 -8.97 -14.44
C ILE A 47 2.34 -9.19 -14.72
N SER A 48 2.85 -8.64 -15.82
CA SER A 48 4.28 -8.76 -16.15
C SER A 48 5.16 -7.99 -15.16
N ILE A 49 4.66 -6.90 -14.60
CA ILE A 49 5.34 -6.14 -13.54
C ILE A 49 5.32 -6.93 -12.22
N LEU A 50 4.17 -7.43 -11.78
CA LEU A 50 4.05 -8.21 -10.54
C LEU A 50 5.03 -9.39 -10.51
N LYS A 51 5.20 -10.10 -11.64
CA LYS A 51 6.12 -11.24 -11.77
C LYS A 51 7.60 -10.88 -11.55
N LYS A 52 8.01 -9.63 -11.69
CA LYS A 52 9.40 -9.20 -11.47
C LYS A 52 9.79 -9.19 -9.99
N TYR A 53 8.82 -9.00 -9.09
CA TYR A 53 9.05 -8.75 -7.67
C TYR A 53 8.72 -9.97 -6.83
N LYS A 54 9.72 -10.78 -6.50
CA LYS A 54 9.56 -12.06 -5.80
C LYS A 54 9.08 -11.96 -4.35
N HIS A 55 9.22 -10.80 -3.73
CA HIS A 55 8.79 -10.56 -2.35
C HIS A 55 7.29 -10.33 -2.23
N LEU A 56 6.60 -10.03 -3.34
CA LEU A 56 5.17 -9.79 -3.35
C LEU A 56 4.39 -11.08 -3.08
N LYS A 57 3.34 -10.97 -2.28
CA LYS A 57 2.23 -11.92 -2.25
C LYS A 57 1.15 -11.39 -3.19
N TRP A 58 0.89 -12.03 -4.31
CA TRP A 58 -0.13 -11.53 -5.22
C TRP A 58 -0.97 -12.65 -5.84
N ILE A 59 -2.23 -12.33 -6.13
CA ILE A 59 -3.19 -13.18 -6.81
C ILE A 59 -3.85 -12.35 -7.91
N SER A 60 -4.00 -12.92 -9.10
CA SER A 60 -4.78 -12.34 -10.18
C SER A 60 -5.97 -13.24 -10.46
N GLU A 61 -7.16 -12.72 -10.21
CA GLU A 61 -8.42 -13.41 -10.43
C GLU A 61 -9.55 -12.40 -10.61
N LYS A 62 -10.63 -12.81 -11.26
CA LYS A 62 -11.81 -11.98 -11.39
C LYS A 62 -12.38 -11.61 -10.01
N ASP A 63 -12.67 -10.36 -9.82
CA ASP A 63 -13.27 -9.83 -8.60
C ASP A 63 -14.54 -9.01 -8.89
N SER A 64 -15.22 -8.59 -7.83
CA SER A 64 -16.40 -7.73 -7.88
C SER A 64 -16.05 -6.25 -7.65
N GLY A 65 -14.80 -5.86 -7.87
CA GLY A 65 -14.28 -4.50 -7.71
C GLY A 65 -13.33 -4.34 -6.53
N GLN A 66 -12.86 -3.11 -6.34
CA GLN A 66 -11.80 -2.78 -5.38
C GLN A 66 -12.07 -3.30 -3.96
N THR A 67 -13.30 -3.19 -3.47
CA THR A 67 -13.64 -3.64 -2.11
C THR A 67 -13.50 -5.16 -1.95
N ASP A 68 -13.88 -5.93 -2.96
CA ASP A 68 -13.71 -7.38 -2.94
C ASP A 68 -12.22 -7.76 -2.94
N ALA A 69 -11.42 -7.11 -3.77
CA ALA A 69 -9.97 -7.29 -3.81
C ALA A 69 -9.31 -6.96 -2.46
N LEU A 70 -9.66 -5.82 -1.85
CA LEU A 70 -9.14 -5.44 -0.54
C LEU A 70 -9.54 -6.41 0.58
N ASN A 71 -10.79 -6.90 0.55
CA ASN A 71 -11.25 -7.92 1.51
C ASN A 71 -10.49 -9.25 1.36
N LYS A 72 -10.16 -9.65 0.13
CA LYS A 72 -9.30 -10.81 -0.11
C LYS A 72 -7.89 -10.61 0.41
N ALA A 73 -7.29 -9.44 0.12
CA ALA A 73 -5.97 -9.09 0.62
C ALA A 73 -5.92 -9.08 2.16
N LEU A 74 -6.94 -8.51 2.80
CA LEU A 74 -7.03 -8.46 4.26
C LEU A 74 -7.09 -9.86 4.91
N LYS A 75 -7.73 -10.83 4.28
CA LYS A 75 -7.76 -12.22 4.76
C LYS A 75 -6.39 -12.91 4.67
N LEU A 76 -5.51 -12.45 3.82
CA LEU A 76 -4.16 -12.98 3.63
C LEU A 76 -3.11 -12.24 4.48
N ALA A 77 -3.48 -11.09 5.04
CA ALA A 77 -2.59 -10.27 5.85
C ALA A 77 -2.28 -10.95 7.19
N GLU A 78 -1.01 -10.97 7.54
CA GLU A 78 -0.50 -11.55 8.78
C GLU A 78 0.08 -10.49 9.73
N GLY A 79 0.11 -9.22 9.30
CA GLY A 79 0.66 -8.11 10.07
C GLY A 79 -0.27 -7.65 11.18
N GLU A 80 0.33 -7.14 12.24
CA GLU A 80 -0.38 -6.45 13.32
C GLU A 80 -0.85 -5.06 12.90
N ILE A 81 -0.18 -4.47 11.92
CA ILE A 81 -0.53 -3.19 11.32
C ILE A 81 -0.96 -3.44 9.87
N ILE A 82 -2.12 -2.93 9.51
CA ILE A 82 -2.63 -2.99 8.14
C ILE A 82 -2.56 -1.60 7.53
N GLY A 83 -1.85 -1.48 6.40
CA GLY A 83 -1.83 -0.29 5.58
C GLY A 83 -2.50 -0.53 4.22
N GLN A 84 -3.35 0.38 3.78
CA GLN A 84 -3.89 0.36 2.44
C GLN A 84 -3.10 1.32 1.55
N LEU A 85 -2.66 0.84 0.39
CA LEU A 85 -2.03 1.64 -0.64
C LEU A 85 -2.74 1.38 -1.97
N ASN A 86 -3.22 2.43 -2.64
CA ASN A 86 -3.78 2.28 -3.98
C ASN A 86 -2.66 1.99 -5.00
N ALA A 87 -3.00 1.32 -6.08
CA ALA A 87 -2.02 0.91 -7.10
C ALA A 87 -1.42 2.07 -7.91
N ASP A 88 -2.05 3.24 -7.86
CA ASP A 88 -1.61 4.49 -8.50
C ASP A 88 -1.02 5.52 -7.52
N ASP A 89 -0.91 5.15 -6.24
CA ASP A 89 -0.29 5.95 -5.19
C ASP A 89 1.08 5.37 -4.80
N TYR A 90 1.88 6.14 -4.06
CA TYR A 90 3.13 5.68 -3.48
C TYR A 90 3.44 6.39 -2.16
N TYR A 91 4.16 5.69 -1.29
CA TYR A 91 4.63 6.22 -0.01
C TYR A 91 5.91 7.06 -0.19
N TYR A 92 6.11 8.02 0.69
CA TYR A 92 7.42 8.62 0.92
C TYR A 92 8.34 7.63 1.64
N ASP A 93 9.64 7.91 1.59
CA ASP A 93 10.66 7.08 2.24
C ASP A 93 10.52 7.12 3.78
N ASN A 94 10.90 6.01 4.41
CA ASN A 94 11.09 5.90 5.87
C ASN A 94 9.86 6.18 6.75
N ILE A 95 8.64 5.98 6.22
CA ILE A 95 7.42 6.18 7.02
C ILE A 95 7.06 4.97 7.89
N PHE A 96 7.52 3.74 7.56
CA PHE A 96 7.10 2.54 8.29
C PHE A 96 7.60 2.52 9.74
N SER A 97 8.81 3.01 10.00
CA SER A 97 9.33 3.16 11.36
C SER A 97 8.48 4.14 12.17
N GLU A 98 8.11 5.28 11.58
CA GLU A 98 7.24 6.25 12.24
C GLU A 98 5.84 5.67 12.52
N ILE A 99 5.28 4.90 11.59
CA ILE A 99 4.00 4.19 11.74
C ILE A 99 4.07 3.21 12.91
N ASN A 100 5.13 2.39 12.96
CA ASN A 100 5.36 1.43 14.04
C ASN A 100 5.43 2.13 15.41
N ASP A 101 6.20 3.22 15.49
CA ASP A 101 6.37 3.97 16.74
C ASP A 101 5.05 4.56 17.25
N LYS A 102 4.28 5.20 16.37
CA LYS A 102 2.99 5.80 16.72
C LYS A 102 1.94 4.76 17.10
N LEU A 103 1.87 3.63 16.40
CA LEU A 103 0.93 2.53 16.69
C LEU A 103 1.44 1.58 17.79
N SER A 104 2.58 1.87 18.39
CA SER A 104 3.02 1.22 19.62
C SER A 104 2.40 1.83 20.88
N ASP A 105 1.83 3.03 20.78
CA ASP A 105 1.01 3.61 21.86
C ASP A 105 -0.33 2.86 21.95
N GLN A 106 -0.63 2.32 23.12
CA GLN A 106 -1.86 1.54 23.38
C GLN A 106 -3.17 2.34 23.23
N PHE A 107 -3.10 3.65 23.11
CA PHE A 107 -4.26 4.53 22.92
C PHE A 107 -4.46 4.96 21.45
N VAL A 108 -3.63 4.46 20.53
CA VAL A 108 -3.69 4.78 19.10
C VAL A 108 -4.08 3.54 18.32
N ASP A 109 -5.31 3.51 17.80
CA ASP A 109 -5.83 2.40 16.99
C ASP A 109 -5.61 2.58 15.47
N GLY A 110 -5.34 3.79 15.03
CA GLY A 110 -5.10 4.09 13.62
C GLY A 110 -4.43 5.43 13.40
N ILE A 111 -3.75 5.55 12.29
CA ILE A 111 -3.11 6.80 11.86
C ILE A 111 -3.42 7.05 10.39
N TYR A 112 -3.41 8.29 10.02
CA TYR A 112 -3.47 8.75 8.64
C TYR A 112 -2.56 9.97 8.46
N GLY A 113 -2.02 10.12 7.26
CA GLY A 113 -1.03 11.14 6.97
C GLY A 113 -1.52 12.24 6.03
N ASN A 114 -0.67 13.22 5.83
CA ASN A 114 -0.82 14.17 4.75
C ASN A 114 -0.63 13.47 3.41
N LEU A 115 -1.21 14.02 2.35
CA LEU A 115 -0.97 13.52 1.00
C LEU A 115 -0.66 14.68 0.05
N HIS A 116 0.15 14.39 -0.96
CA HIS A 116 0.40 15.26 -2.09
C HIS A 116 -0.27 14.67 -3.34
N TYR A 117 -0.93 15.52 -4.09
CA TYR A 117 -1.34 15.19 -5.45
C TYR A 117 -0.18 15.49 -6.39
N VAL A 118 0.15 14.55 -7.23
CA VAL A 118 1.25 14.68 -8.18
C VAL A 118 0.77 14.47 -9.61
N ASP A 119 1.44 15.10 -10.56
CA ASP A 119 1.23 14.81 -11.97
C ASP A 119 1.98 13.53 -12.40
N LYS A 120 1.87 13.17 -13.70
CA LYS A 120 2.55 11.99 -14.27
C LYS A 120 4.08 12.03 -14.15
N ASP A 121 4.66 13.22 -14.01
CA ASP A 121 6.09 13.45 -13.88
C ASP A 121 6.52 13.60 -12.40
N LYS A 122 5.59 13.30 -11.47
CA LYS A 122 5.74 13.35 -10.01
C LYS A 122 5.95 14.76 -9.44
N ASN A 123 5.59 15.80 -10.20
CA ASN A 123 5.55 17.15 -9.66
C ASN A 123 4.33 17.32 -8.76
N ILE A 124 4.51 17.96 -7.60
CA ILE A 124 3.40 18.25 -6.68
C ILE A 124 2.53 19.35 -7.30
N ILE A 125 1.25 19.05 -7.47
CA ILE A 125 0.25 19.97 -8.02
C ILE A 125 -0.75 20.46 -6.96
N ASP A 126 -0.93 19.70 -5.89
CA ASP A 126 -1.78 20.06 -4.76
C ASP A 126 -1.40 19.22 -3.53
N TYR A 127 -1.91 19.60 -2.35
CA TYR A 127 -1.67 18.82 -1.14
C TYR A 127 -2.88 18.86 -0.21
N ARG A 128 -3.01 17.83 0.62
CA ARG A 128 -4.00 17.74 1.69
C ARG A 128 -3.31 17.52 3.02
N ILE A 129 -3.56 18.42 3.95
CA ILE A 129 -3.10 18.25 5.34
C ILE A 129 -4.18 17.48 6.11
N ALA A 130 -3.78 16.38 6.70
CA ALA A 130 -4.60 15.62 7.61
C ALA A 130 -4.88 16.45 8.87
N LYS A 131 -6.14 16.58 9.24
CA LYS A 131 -6.53 17.24 10.50
C LYS A 131 -6.69 16.15 11.56
N SER A 132 -6.04 16.31 12.71
CA SER A 132 -6.29 15.43 13.84
C SER A 132 -7.74 15.59 14.30
N HIS A 133 -8.47 14.50 14.35
CA HIS A 133 -9.77 14.43 14.99
C HIS A 133 -9.62 13.55 16.23
N TYR A 134 -9.83 14.17 17.39
CA TYR A 134 -10.04 13.40 18.63
C TYR A 134 -11.54 13.10 18.70
N PHE A 135 -11.87 11.84 18.74
CA PHE A 135 -13.24 11.38 19.06
C PHE A 135 -13.31 11.00 20.54
#